data_4a17dd185dce48fdadad4cd566dd7415
#
_entry.id   4a17dd185dce48fdadad4cd566dd7415
#
_cell.length_a   1.000
_cell.length_b   1.000
_cell.length_c   1.000
_cell.angle_alpha   90.00
_cell.angle_beta   90.00
_cell.angle_gamma   90.00
#
_symmetry.space_group_name_H-M   'P 1'
#
loop_
_entity.id
_entity.type
_entity.pdbx_description
1 polymer ?
#
loop_
_entity_poly.entity_id
_entity_poly.type
_entity_poly.pdbx_seq_one_letter_code
_entity_poly.pdbx_strand_id
1 'polypeptide(L)'
;MTETSRFATIRVDQFVAAPPTAVWRLLTEPALLKLWWAEGQVSVVVGHQFTLDMPGYGKQPCTVLQVDPPHLFAYTFTAAWTLTWRLEAEGNGTRVFLEHSGFDLNDNRMAQAFERMGLGWRDVVLPRLAALGAQRRP
;
A
#
# COMPACT_ATOMS: atom_id res chain seq x y z
N MET A 1 32.81 7.76 11.31
CA MET A 1 31.70 8.56 10.80
C MET A 1 30.56 7.65 10.40
N THR A 2 29.41 7.93 10.92
CA THR A 2 28.23 7.09 10.60
C THR A 2 27.61 7.59 9.30
N GLU A 3 27.47 6.67 8.33
CA GLU A 3 26.78 7.04 7.10
C GLU A 3 25.28 7.08 7.35
N THR A 4 24.65 8.17 6.95
CA THR A 4 23.20 8.27 6.94
C THR A 4 22.70 7.61 5.67
N SER A 5 21.73 6.71 5.80
CA SER A 5 21.12 6.09 4.63
C SER A 5 20.48 7.16 3.75
N ARG A 6 20.75 7.10 2.44
CA ARG A 6 20.11 7.98 1.47
C ARG A 6 18.73 7.51 1.08
N PHE A 7 18.36 6.27 1.44
CA PHE A 7 17.05 5.72 1.12
C PHE A 7 16.07 5.99 2.25
N ALA A 8 14.89 6.43 1.88
CA ALA A 8 13.83 6.75 2.82
C ALA A 8 12.61 5.84 2.61
N THR A 9 11.83 5.69 3.66
CA THR A 9 10.60 4.91 3.67
C THR A 9 9.47 5.80 4.16
N ILE A 10 8.37 5.85 3.38
CA ILE A 10 7.11 6.43 3.86
C ILE A 10 6.50 5.43 4.82
N ARG A 11 6.16 5.88 6.03
CA ARG A 11 5.45 5.07 7.03
C ARG A 11 4.18 5.80 7.41
N VAL A 12 3.04 5.20 7.10
CA VAL A 12 1.73 5.75 7.42
C VAL A 12 0.85 4.66 7.98
N ASP A 13 -0.15 5.04 8.75
CA ASP A 13 -1.11 4.09 9.28
C ASP A 13 -2.51 4.68 9.25
N GLN A 14 -3.51 3.79 9.32
CA GLN A 14 -4.91 4.18 9.22
C GLN A 14 -5.77 3.18 9.97
N PHE A 15 -6.66 3.68 10.82
CA PHE A 15 -7.69 2.82 11.40
C PHE A 15 -8.82 2.60 10.39
N VAL A 16 -9.26 1.35 10.29
CA VAL A 16 -10.40 0.96 9.44
C VAL A 16 -11.41 0.21 10.32
N ALA A 17 -12.66 0.65 10.31
CA ALA A 17 -13.72 0.07 11.14
C ALA A 17 -14.30 -1.20 10.51
N ALA A 18 -13.44 -2.19 10.29
CA ALA A 18 -13.78 -3.50 9.75
C ALA A 18 -12.74 -4.51 10.25
N PRO A 19 -13.09 -5.79 10.38
CA PRO A 19 -12.13 -6.79 10.87
C PRO A 19 -11.00 -7.03 9.87
N PRO A 20 -9.84 -7.54 10.32
CA PRO A 20 -8.68 -7.76 9.43
C PRO A 20 -8.99 -8.59 8.19
N THR A 21 -9.84 -9.60 8.31
CA THR A 21 -10.21 -10.43 7.16
C THR A 21 -10.96 -9.62 6.09
N ALA A 22 -11.81 -8.68 6.50
CA ALA A 22 -12.51 -7.82 5.56
C ALA A 22 -11.55 -6.81 4.91
N VAL A 23 -10.65 -6.22 5.69
CA VAL A 23 -9.64 -5.29 5.16
C VAL A 23 -8.69 -6.02 4.22
N TRP A 24 -8.31 -7.25 4.55
CA TRP A 24 -7.47 -8.08 3.68
C TRP A 24 -8.08 -8.21 2.28
N ARG A 25 -9.37 -8.44 2.20
CA ARG A 25 -10.06 -8.54 0.91
C ARG A 25 -9.99 -7.24 0.12
N LEU A 26 -10.09 -6.09 0.81
CA LEU A 26 -9.99 -4.79 0.15
C LEU A 26 -8.61 -4.57 -0.49
N LEU A 27 -7.56 -5.20 0.06
CA LEU A 27 -6.19 -5.12 -0.46
C LEU A 27 -5.91 -6.14 -1.57
N THR A 28 -6.57 -7.29 -1.55
CA THR A 28 -6.14 -8.45 -2.34
C THR A 28 -7.10 -8.87 -3.44
N GLU A 29 -8.30 -8.31 -3.48
CA GLU A 29 -9.27 -8.62 -4.54
C GLU A 29 -9.32 -7.45 -5.54
N PRO A 30 -9.08 -7.72 -6.84
CA PRO A 30 -9.06 -6.65 -7.84
C PRO A 30 -10.34 -5.81 -7.87
N ALA A 31 -11.50 -6.45 -7.73
CA ALA A 31 -12.78 -5.76 -7.74
C ALA A 31 -12.94 -4.77 -6.58
N LEU A 32 -12.26 -5.03 -5.46
CA LEU A 32 -12.32 -4.17 -4.28
C LEU A 32 -11.19 -3.13 -4.26
N LEU A 33 -10.00 -3.52 -4.69
CA LEU A 33 -8.84 -2.62 -4.71
C LEU A 33 -9.09 -1.38 -5.55
N LYS A 34 -9.75 -1.53 -6.69
CA LYS A 34 -10.04 -0.40 -7.58
C LYS A 34 -11.02 0.60 -6.99
N LEU A 35 -11.78 0.21 -5.96
CA LEU A 35 -12.77 1.10 -5.35
C LEU A 35 -12.14 2.19 -4.48
N TRP A 36 -10.93 1.96 -3.99
CA TRP A 36 -10.30 2.93 -3.11
C TRP A 36 -8.90 3.36 -3.57
N TRP A 37 -8.24 2.59 -4.42
CA TRP A 37 -6.89 2.95 -4.85
C TRP A 37 -6.68 2.82 -6.36
N ALA A 38 -6.51 1.59 -6.87
CA ALA A 38 -6.06 1.42 -8.25
C ALA A 38 -6.60 0.15 -8.88
N GLU A 39 -6.75 0.17 -10.20
CA GLU A 39 -7.16 -1.00 -10.96
C GLU A 39 -5.93 -1.85 -11.29
N GLY A 40 -6.04 -3.16 -11.06
CA GLY A 40 -4.98 -4.12 -11.38
C GLY A 40 -5.36 -5.52 -10.96
N GLN A 41 -4.67 -6.51 -11.53
CA GLN A 41 -4.97 -7.93 -11.29
C GLN A 41 -4.12 -8.47 -10.15
N VAL A 42 -4.28 -7.90 -8.96
CA VAL A 42 -3.59 -8.32 -7.75
C VAL A 42 -3.98 -9.76 -7.38
N SER A 43 -3.03 -10.50 -6.79
CA SER A 43 -3.26 -11.88 -6.35
C SER A 43 -2.37 -12.18 -5.15
N VAL A 44 -2.77 -13.17 -4.34
CA VAL A 44 -2.04 -13.55 -3.12
C VAL A 44 -1.05 -14.70 -3.38
N VAL A 45 -0.48 -14.76 -4.56
CA VAL A 45 0.51 -15.78 -4.94
C VAL A 45 1.88 -15.12 -5.05
N VAL A 46 2.85 -15.59 -4.26
CA VAL A 46 4.23 -15.09 -4.33
C VAL A 46 4.77 -15.30 -5.74
N GLY A 47 5.38 -14.26 -6.31
CA GLY A 47 5.90 -14.28 -7.67
C GLY A 47 4.90 -13.83 -8.71
N HIS A 48 3.63 -13.66 -8.37
CA HIS A 48 2.62 -13.17 -9.31
C HIS A 48 2.98 -11.76 -9.78
N GLN A 49 2.97 -11.56 -11.09
CA GLN A 49 3.26 -10.27 -11.71
C GLN A 49 1.97 -9.63 -12.20
N PHE A 50 1.81 -8.35 -11.88
CA PHE A 50 0.62 -7.58 -12.27
C PHE A 50 0.99 -6.12 -12.46
N THR A 51 0.05 -5.31 -12.91
CA THR A 51 0.23 -3.86 -13.00
C THR A 51 -0.86 -3.17 -12.22
N LEU A 52 -0.53 -1.99 -11.68
CA LEU A 52 -1.50 -1.08 -11.07
C LEU A 52 -1.57 0.17 -11.92
N ASP A 53 -2.78 0.54 -12.32
CA ASP A 53 -2.99 1.67 -13.21
C ASP A 53 -3.02 2.97 -12.39
N MET A 54 -2.00 3.80 -12.58
CA MET A 54 -1.87 5.08 -11.89
C MET A 54 -2.28 6.21 -12.82
N PRO A 55 -3.40 6.90 -12.55
CA PRO A 55 -3.83 8.01 -13.41
C PRO A 55 -2.72 9.03 -13.60
N GLY A 56 -2.42 9.36 -14.85
CA GLY A 56 -1.37 10.29 -15.21
C GLY A 56 0.03 9.68 -15.32
N TYR A 57 0.22 8.42 -14.87
CA TYR A 57 1.52 7.76 -14.87
C TYR A 57 1.51 6.42 -15.58
N GLY A 58 0.32 5.89 -15.90
CA GLY A 58 0.18 4.62 -16.59
C GLY A 58 0.29 3.40 -15.68
N LYS A 59 0.46 2.25 -16.31
CA LYS A 59 0.49 0.97 -15.59
C LYS A 59 1.86 0.76 -14.95
N GLN A 60 1.86 0.56 -13.64
CA GLN A 60 3.08 0.37 -12.86
C GLN A 60 3.30 -1.11 -12.56
N PRO A 61 4.48 -1.67 -12.88
CA PRO A 61 4.73 -3.11 -12.69
C PRO A 61 4.88 -3.46 -11.22
N CYS A 62 4.32 -4.60 -10.84
CA CYS A 62 4.36 -5.12 -9.48
C CYS A 62 4.65 -6.62 -9.49
N THR A 63 5.36 -7.10 -8.48
CA THR A 63 5.60 -8.53 -8.25
C THR A 63 5.37 -8.83 -6.78
N VAL A 64 4.55 -9.83 -6.49
CA VAL A 64 4.24 -10.23 -5.12
C VAL A 64 5.46 -10.87 -4.47
N LEU A 65 5.86 -10.37 -3.32
CA LEU A 65 7.04 -10.81 -2.58
C LEU A 65 6.71 -11.67 -1.37
N GLN A 66 5.65 -11.31 -0.63
CA GLN A 66 5.33 -11.96 0.64
C GLN A 66 3.82 -11.93 0.89
N VAL A 67 3.28 -13.05 1.36
CA VAL A 67 1.86 -13.20 1.66
C VAL A 67 1.70 -13.98 2.94
N ASP A 68 1.07 -13.36 3.95
CA ASP A 68 0.72 -14.01 5.22
C ASP A 68 -0.67 -13.52 5.64
N PRO A 69 -1.74 -14.17 5.12
CA PRO A 69 -3.11 -13.72 5.39
C PRO A 69 -3.52 -13.90 6.85
N PRO A 70 -4.26 -12.98 7.41
CA PRO A 70 -4.66 -11.67 6.88
C PRO A 70 -3.77 -10.54 7.42
N HIS A 71 -2.48 -10.82 7.70
CA HIS A 71 -1.61 -9.93 8.45
C HIS A 71 -0.59 -9.16 7.62
N LEU A 72 -0.06 -9.77 6.54
CA LEU A 72 1.06 -9.19 5.81
C LEU A 72 0.94 -9.45 4.32
N PHE A 73 1.12 -8.39 3.53
CA PHE A 73 1.12 -8.46 2.07
C PHE A 73 2.15 -7.46 1.54
N ALA A 74 3.13 -7.95 0.78
CA ALA A 74 4.19 -7.10 0.23
C ALA A 74 4.39 -7.40 -1.25
N TYR A 75 4.61 -6.34 -2.02
CA TYR A 75 4.91 -6.45 -3.45
C TYR A 75 5.74 -5.26 -3.90
N THR A 76 6.49 -5.45 -4.99
CA THR A 76 7.20 -4.35 -5.62
C THR A 76 6.20 -3.42 -6.28
N PHE A 77 6.55 -2.14 -6.35
CA PHE A 77 5.75 -1.11 -7.00
C PHE A 77 6.69 -0.26 -7.84
N THR A 78 6.59 -0.35 -9.14
CA THR A 78 7.61 0.09 -10.09
C THR A 78 8.92 -0.68 -9.89
N ALA A 79 9.97 -0.32 -10.62
CA ALA A 79 11.27 -0.99 -10.49
C ALA A 79 12.01 -0.62 -9.19
N ALA A 80 11.60 0.47 -8.54
CA ALA A 80 12.41 1.08 -7.47
C ALA A 80 11.84 0.88 -6.07
N TRP A 81 10.54 0.63 -5.94
CA TRP A 81 9.85 0.72 -4.65
C TRP A 81 9.26 -0.62 -4.22
N THR A 82 9.00 -0.73 -2.91
CA THR A 82 8.27 -1.85 -2.31
C THR A 82 7.17 -1.31 -1.42
N LEU A 83 5.99 -1.90 -1.53
CA LEU A 83 4.86 -1.62 -0.66
C LEU A 83 4.67 -2.80 0.28
N THR A 84 4.66 -2.53 1.58
CA THR A 84 4.42 -3.54 2.61
C THR A 84 3.21 -3.12 3.43
N TRP A 85 2.17 -3.95 3.37
CA TRP A 85 0.93 -3.76 4.10
C TRP A 85 0.89 -4.70 5.29
N ARG A 86 0.66 -4.15 6.49
CA ARG A 86 0.51 -4.95 7.70
C ARG A 86 -0.83 -4.61 8.35
N LEU A 87 -1.57 -5.64 8.75
CA LEU A 87 -2.88 -5.47 9.37
C LEU A 87 -2.82 -6.03 10.78
N GLU A 88 -3.25 -5.22 11.76
CA GLU A 88 -3.35 -5.63 13.16
C GLU A 88 -4.74 -5.33 13.68
N ALA A 89 -5.33 -6.29 14.39
CA ALA A 89 -6.63 -6.07 15.04
C ALA A 89 -6.49 -4.95 16.07
N GLU A 90 -7.46 -4.04 16.07
CA GLU A 90 -7.49 -2.92 17.03
C GLU A 90 -8.95 -2.66 17.39
N GLY A 91 -9.32 -2.96 18.63
CA GLY A 91 -10.71 -2.82 19.05
C GLY A 91 -11.64 -3.64 18.16
N ASN A 92 -12.66 -3.00 17.61
CA ASN A 92 -13.60 -3.63 16.69
C ASN A 92 -13.18 -3.50 15.23
N GLY A 93 -11.97 -3.05 14.98
CA GLY A 93 -11.50 -2.82 13.62
C GLY A 93 -10.07 -3.26 13.42
N THR A 94 -9.41 -2.59 12.50
CA THR A 94 -8.05 -2.92 12.06
C THR A 94 -7.21 -1.66 11.98
N ARG A 95 -5.98 -1.72 12.48
CA ARG A 95 -4.95 -0.72 12.18
C ARG A 95 -4.17 -1.21 10.98
N VAL A 96 -4.21 -0.43 9.92
CA VAL A 96 -3.46 -0.72 8.68
C VAL A 96 -2.17 0.07 8.72
N PHE A 97 -1.04 -0.62 8.58
CA PHE A 97 0.27 0.01 8.45
C PHE A 97 0.76 -0.16 7.02
N LEU A 98 1.22 0.92 6.42
CA LEU A 98 1.85 0.88 5.10
C LEU A 98 3.27 1.40 5.19
N GLU A 99 4.22 0.62 4.64
CA GLU A 99 5.57 1.06 4.38
C GLU A 99 5.80 1.10 2.87
N HIS A 100 6.19 2.27 2.36
CA HIS A 100 6.52 2.48 0.96
C HIS A 100 7.99 2.84 0.90
N SER A 101 8.83 1.87 0.57
CA SER A 101 10.28 1.97 0.70
C SER A 101 10.99 2.10 -0.63
N GLY A 102 12.27 2.53 -0.59
CA GLY A 102 13.14 2.58 -1.76
C GLY A 102 13.31 3.96 -2.38
N PHE A 103 12.94 5.03 -1.66
CA PHE A 103 13.13 6.39 -2.17
C PHE A 103 14.58 6.84 -1.99
N ASP A 104 15.29 7.02 -3.10
CA ASP A 104 16.65 7.53 -3.09
C ASP A 104 16.61 9.07 -2.99
N LEU A 105 16.90 9.60 -1.82
CA LEU A 105 16.83 11.04 -1.57
C LEU A 105 17.92 11.84 -2.28
N ASN A 106 18.94 11.17 -2.83
CA ASN A 106 19.95 11.82 -3.68
C ASN A 106 19.43 12.05 -5.11
N ASP A 107 18.30 11.45 -5.46
CA ASP A 107 17.63 11.70 -6.74
C ASP A 107 16.51 12.70 -6.49
N ASN A 108 16.59 13.87 -7.15
CA ASN A 108 15.62 14.94 -6.95
C ASN A 108 14.19 14.52 -7.26
N ARG A 109 13.99 13.68 -8.27
CA ARG A 109 12.65 13.21 -8.62
C ARG A 109 12.08 12.31 -7.52
N MET A 110 12.93 11.43 -6.96
CA MET A 110 12.52 10.55 -5.87
C MET A 110 12.29 11.31 -4.57
N ALA A 111 13.11 12.33 -4.29
CA ALA A 111 12.91 13.16 -3.10
C ALA A 111 11.57 13.90 -3.17
N GLN A 112 11.21 14.43 -4.34
CA GLN A 112 9.91 15.08 -4.54
C GLN A 112 8.76 14.07 -4.48
N ALA A 113 8.94 12.88 -5.06
CA ALA A 113 7.95 11.83 -5.01
C ALA A 113 7.71 11.36 -3.58
N PHE A 114 8.76 11.26 -2.78
CA PHE A 114 8.67 10.86 -1.38
C PHE A 114 7.69 11.77 -0.62
N GLU A 115 7.85 13.08 -0.74
CA GLU A 115 6.96 14.04 -0.08
C GLU A 115 5.54 13.96 -0.62
N ARG A 116 5.40 13.99 -1.95
CA ARG A 116 4.08 14.00 -2.60
C ARG A 116 3.30 12.72 -2.30
N MET A 117 3.96 11.56 -2.41
CA MET A 117 3.29 10.28 -2.19
C MET A 117 2.97 10.06 -0.72
N GLY A 118 3.83 10.54 0.19
CA GLY A 118 3.54 10.47 1.62
C GLY A 118 2.26 11.21 1.97
N LEU A 119 2.10 12.41 1.44
CA LEU A 119 0.88 13.20 1.62
C LEU A 119 -0.32 12.52 0.94
N GLY A 120 -0.12 11.96 -0.25
CA GLY A 120 -1.18 11.26 -0.97
C GLY A 120 -1.70 10.05 -0.21
N TRP A 121 -0.81 9.23 0.35
CA TRP A 121 -1.21 8.10 1.17
C TRP A 121 -1.99 8.54 2.40
N ARG A 122 -1.45 9.51 3.13
CA ARG A 122 -2.02 9.95 4.41
C ARG A 122 -3.35 10.67 4.23
N ASP A 123 -3.43 11.58 3.26
CA ASP A 123 -4.54 12.53 3.18
C ASP A 123 -5.61 12.14 2.16
N VAL A 124 -5.31 11.23 1.24
CA VAL A 124 -6.23 10.87 0.16
C VAL A 124 -6.52 9.37 0.13
N VAL A 125 -5.50 8.53 -0.07
CA VAL A 125 -5.73 7.11 -0.39
C VAL A 125 -6.17 6.32 0.82
N LEU A 126 -5.45 6.40 1.95
CA LEU A 126 -5.82 5.66 3.14
C LEU A 126 -7.17 6.10 3.73
N PRO A 127 -7.53 7.39 3.72
CA PRO A 127 -8.89 7.77 4.11
C PRO A 127 -9.99 7.15 3.23
N ARG A 128 -9.72 6.92 1.96
CA ARG A 128 -10.68 6.22 1.07
C ARG A 128 -10.83 4.76 1.49
N LEU A 129 -9.74 4.10 1.84
CA LEU A 129 -9.79 2.73 2.37
C LEU A 129 -10.62 2.68 3.64
N ALA A 130 -10.39 3.61 4.56
CA ALA A 130 -11.14 3.68 5.82
C ALA A 130 -12.63 3.90 5.59
N ALA A 131 -12.99 4.80 4.69
CA ALA A 131 -14.40 5.09 4.37
C ALA A 131 -15.08 3.86 3.76
N LEU A 132 -14.42 3.19 2.83
CA LEU A 132 -14.96 2.00 2.20
C LEU A 132 -15.11 0.85 3.18
N GLY A 133 -14.11 0.64 4.03
CA GLY A 133 -14.16 -0.41 5.06
C GLY A 133 -15.32 -0.21 6.03
N ALA A 134 -15.54 1.03 6.46
CA ALA A 134 -16.65 1.35 7.36
C ALA A 134 -18.01 1.07 6.72
N GLN A 135 -18.14 1.34 5.41
CA GLN A 135 -19.39 1.11 4.68
C GLN A 135 -19.67 -0.38 4.46
N ARG A 136 -18.64 -1.22 4.42
CA ARG A 136 -18.75 -2.64 4.12
C ARG A 136 -18.75 -3.51 5.37
N ARG A 137 -18.90 -2.94 6.54
CA ARG A 137 -19.06 -3.69 7.79
C ARG A 137 -20.34 -4.53 7.73
N PRO A 138 -20.26 -5.77 8.18
CA PRO A 138 -21.47 -6.58 8.34
C PRO A 138 -22.35 -6.03 9.47
#